data_22d744aff5f7532a5474ebc6f93922fd
#
_entry.id   22d744aff5f7532a5474ebc6f93922fd
#
_cell.length_a   1.000
_cell.length_b   1.000
_cell.length_c   1.000
_cell.angle_alpha   90.00
_cell.angle_beta   90.00
_cell.angle_gamma   90.00
#
_symmetry.space_group_name_H-M   'P 1'
#
loop_
_entity.id
_entity.type
_entity.pdbx_description
1 polymer ?
#
loop_
_entity_poly.entity_id
_entity_poly.type
_entity_poly.pdbx_seq_one_letter_code
_entity_poly.pdbx_strand_id
1 'polypeptide(L)'
;EEIIKNSVQRSETTRKEYRIHGTDVFVKDSLPDNIDMKKVTRQVEYLVPLNLFKNIDVIYIGQFDEFKERNINAFFADRALYITNHQSDYNDLVDDIIHEMAHSTEELYQNEIYLDGAIEEEFLHKRETLARILRSMDYKTENYNFSDVEYSKEFDDFLLKGVGYPKLINLTRGIFSSPYSVTSLREYWATGFEEYLLGDRRFLNNTSPKLYNKISNLIELEKE
;
A
#
# COMPACT_ATOMS: atom_id res chain seq x y z
N GLU A 1 -4.91 8.72 43.28
CA GLU A 1 -6.22 8.77 42.60
C GLU A 1 -6.32 9.91 41.59
N GLU A 2 -5.79 11.11 41.92
CA GLU A 2 -5.84 12.29 41.04
C GLU A 2 -4.95 12.16 39.79
N ILE A 3 -3.79 11.51 39.90
CA ILE A 3 -2.88 11.24 38.79
C ILE A 3 -3.48 10.24 37.79
N ILE A 4 -4.19 9.22 38.27
CA ILE A 4 -4.87 8.23 37.45
C ILE A 4 -6.08 8.88 36.73
N LYS A 5 -6.87 9.69 37.44
CA LYS A 5 -7.98 10.46 36.84
C LYS A 5 -7.50 11.43 35.76
N ASN A 6 -6.40 12.15 35.99
CA ASN A 6 -5.82 13.06 35.02
C ASN A 6 -5.20 12.31 33.82
N SER A 7 -4.67 11.11 34.01
CA SER A 7 -4.16 10.26 32.94
C SER A 7 -5.30 9.69 32.09
N VAL A 8 -6.39 9.23 32.70
CA VAL A 8 -7.59 8.75 32.01
C VAL A 8 -8.28 9.89 31.25
N GLN A 9 -8.46 11.06 31.89
CA GLN A 9 -9.04 12.23 31.23
C GLN A 9 -8.19 12.77 30.08
N ARG A 10 -6.84 12.73 30.15
CA ARG A 10 -5.96 13.06 29.04
C ARG A 10 -6.07 12.04 27.89
N SER A 11 -6.22 10.76 28.22
CA SER A 11 -6.44 9.69 27.23
C SER A 11 -7.78 9.84 26.51
N GLU A 12 -8.84 10.20 27.23
CA GLU A 12 -10.17 10.41 26.63
C GLU A 12 -10.29 11.70 25.81
N THR A 13 -9.60 12.79 26.19
CA THR A 13 -9.64 14.08 25.48
C THR A 13 -8.81 14.12 24.21
N THR A 14 -7.88 13.18 23.99
CA THR A 14 -7.02 13.16 22.78
C THR A 14 -7.49 12.14 21.72
N ARG A 15 -8.42 11.27 22.04
CA ARG A 15 -8.92 10.25 21.13
C ARG A 15 -9.98 10.83 20.19
N LYS A 16 -9.57 11.26 18.99
CA LYS A 16 -10.52 11.66 17.95
C LYS A 16 -10.96 10.41 17.20
N GLU A 17 -12.27 10.22 17.11
CA GLU A 17 -12.91 9.11 16.42
C GLU A 17 -13.51 9.60 15.11
N TYR A 18 -13.22 8.89 14.02
CA TYR A 18 -13.76 9.13 12.69
C TYR A 18 -14.28 7.80 12.14
N ARG A 19 -14.92 7.83 10.98
CA ARG A 19 -15.38 6.61 10.29
C ARG A 19 -15.12 6.69 8.80
N ILE A 20 -14.82 5.52 8.21
CA ILE A 20 -14.74 5.30 6.77
C ILE A 20 -15.58 4.07 6.47
N HIS A 21 -16.64 4.21 5.69
CA HIS A 21 -17.59 3.14 5.38
C HIS A 21 -18.13 2.39 6.62
N GLY A 22 -18.26 3.07 7.75
CA GLY A 22 -18.68 2.46 9.01
C GLY A 22 -17.54 1.85 9.84
N THR A 23 -16.35 1.66 9.29
CA THR A 23 -15.14 1.23 10.00
C THR A 23 -14.64 2.37 10.89
N ASP A 24 -14.41 2.08 12.16
CA ASP A 24 -13.92 3.08 13.12
C ASP A 24 -12.46 3.44 12.86
N VAL A 25 -12.14 4.74 12.89
CA VAL A 25 -10.79 5.28 12.72
C VAL A 25 -10.36 6.01 13.99
N PHE A 26 -9.34 5.52 14.65
CA PHE A 26 -8.81 6.07 15.89
C PHE A 26 -7.50 6.81 15.64
N VAL A 27 -7.50 8.13 15.84
CA VAL A 27 -6.29 8.95 15.83
C VAL A 27 -5.71 8.94 17.26
N LYS A 28 -4.69 8.11 17.47
CA LYS A 28 -4.02 7.89 18.77
C LYS A 28 -3.03 9.02 19.09
N ASP A 29 -2.25 9.44 18.08
CA ASP A 29 -1.26 10.50 18.20
C ASP A 29 -1.58 11.65 17.23
N SER A 30 -1.24 12.89 17.60
CA SER A 30 -1.60 14.07 16.84
C SER A 30 -1.05 14.02 15.41
N LEU A 31 -1.92 14.29 14.44
CA LEU A 31 -1.54 14.53 13.05
C LEU A 31 -1.00 15.96 12.88
N PRO A 32 -0.20 16.22 11.83
CA PRO A 32 0.15 17.58 11.41
C PRO A 32 -1.08 18.47 11.21
N ASP A 33 -0.96 19.76 11.51
CA ASP A 33 -2.07 20.73 11.47
C ASP A 33 -2.67 20.91 10.07
N ASN A 34 -1.93 20.61 9.01
CA ASN A 34 -2.38 20.68 7.63
C ASN A 34 -3.24 19.47 7.19
N ILE A 35 -3.44 18.48 8.06
CA ILE A 35 -4.23 17.28 7.75
C ILE A 35 -5.62 17.36 8.40
N ASP A 36 -6.63 17.49 7.56
CA ASP A 36 -8.03 17.43 7.97
C ASP A 36 -8.59 16.01 7.78
N MET A 37 -8.77 15.28 8.88
CA MET A 37 -9.31 13.91 8.86
C MET A 37 -10.70 13.80 8.23
N LYS A 38 -11.53 14.86 8.30
CA LYS A 38 -12.83 14.84 7.61
C LYS A 38 -12.70 14.87 6.09
N LYS A 39 -11.64 15.48 5.57
CA LYS A 39 -11.31 15.42 4.14
C LYS A 39 -10.77 14.04 3.77
N VAL A 40 -9.87 13.49 4.59
CA VAL A 40 -9.31 12.14 4.38
C VAL A 40 -10.43 11.11 4.31
N THR A 41 -11.30 11.04 5.33
CA THR A 41 -12.38 10.04 5.36
C THR A 41 -13.32 10.16 4.17
N ARG A 42 -13.74 11.37 3.80
CA ARG A 42 -14.60 11.59 2.62
C ARG A 42 -13.93 11.21 1.31
N GLN A 43 -12.63 11.47 1.18
CA GLN A 43 -11.90 11.15 -0.04
C GLN A 43 -11.77 9.63 -0.19
N VAL A 44 -11.44 8.92 0.88
CA VAL A 44 -11.35 7.46 0.86
C VAL A 44 -12.72 6.85 0.55
N GLU A 45 -13.80 7.30 1.20
CA GLU A 45 -15.17 6.84 0.91
C GLU A 45 -15.61 7.12 -0.53
N TYR A 46 -15.16 8.23 -1.12
CA TYR A 46 -15.47 8.55 -2.52
C TYR A 46 -14.72 7.67 -3.50
N LEU A 47 -13.46 7.33 -3.21
CA LEU A 47 -12.59 6.59 -4.12
C LEU A 47 -12.76 5.07 -4.01
N VAL A 48 -12.96 4.57 -2.79
CA VAL A 48 -12.93 3.15 -2.48
C VAL A 48 -14.34 2.63 -2.22
N PRO A 49 -14.83 1.64 -2.99
CA PRO A 49 -16.11 0.97 -2.74
C PRO A 49 -16.15 0.27 -1.39
N LEU A 50 -17.34 0.19 -0.79
CA LEU A 50 -17.58 -0.44 0.53
C LEU A 50 -17.12 -1.89 0.61
N ASN A 51 -17.28 -2.67 -0.46
CA ASN A 51 -16.88 -4.09 -0.48
C ASN A 51 -15.40 -4.31 -0.19
N LEU A 52 -14.53 -3.36 -0.56
CA LEU A 52 -13.09 -3.45 -0.33
C LEU A 52 -12.69 -3.19 1.13
N PHE A 53 -13.63 -2.64 1.94
CA PHE A 53 -13.45 -2.43 3.37
C PHE A 53 -13.94 -3.60 4.24
N LYS A 54 -14.55 -4.64 3.67
CA LYS A 54 -15.17 -5.76 4.43
C LYS A 54 -14.18 -6.54 5.32
N ASN A 55 -12.90 -6.51 4.99
CA ASN A 55 -11.86 -7.19 5.78
C ASN A 55 -11.13 -6.24 6.76
N ILE A 56 -11.66 -5.04 6.98
CA ILE A 56 -11.06 -4.04 7.86
C ILE A 56 -12.05 -3.72 8.98
N ASP A 57 -11.72 -4.12 10.21
CA ASP A 57 -12.55 -3.85 11.38
C ASP A 57 -12.24 -2.49 12.01
N VAL A 58 -10.98 -2.02 11.89
CA VAL A 58 -10.53 -0.78 12.52
C VAL A 58 -9.30 -0.20 11.82
N ILE A 59 -9.14 1.11 11.91
CA ILE A 59 -7.95 1.84 11.43
C ILE A 59 -7.35 2.61 12.61
N TYR A 60 -6.07 2.42 12.87
CA TYR A 60 -5.31 3.13 13.88
C TYR A 60 -4.28 4.06 13.24
N ILE A 61 -4.31 5.33 13.62
CA ILE A 61 -3.33 6.33 13.17
C ILE A 61 -2.53 6.80 14.39
N GLY A 62 -1.21 6.58 14.38
CA GLY A 62 -0.36 6.92 15.51
C GLY A 62 1.04 6.34 15.40
N GLN A 63 1.73 6.24 16.54
CA GLN A 63 3.04 5.60 16.65
C GLN A 63 2.92 4.20 17.21
N PHE A 64 3.57 3.25 16.53
CA PHE A 64 3.66 1.85 16.90
C PHE A 64 5.12 1.40 16.82
N ASP A 65 5.53 0.49 17.69
CA ASP A 65 6.93 0.03 17.75
C ASP A 65 7.33 -0.70 16.47
N GLU A 66 6.41 -1.41 15.84
CA GLU A 66 6.58 -2.11 14.56
C GLU A 66 7.09 -1.20 13.43
N PHE A 67 6.70 0.07 13.43
CA PHE A 67 7.18 1.03 12.42
C PHE A 67 8.67 1.23 12.48
N LYS A 68 9.25 1.28 13.70
CA LYS A 68 10.68 1.44 13.90
C LYS A 68 11.43 0.14 13.62
N GLU A 69 10.90 -0.98 14.12
CA GLU A 69 11.52 -2.29 13.99
C GLU A 69 11.62 -2.74 12.54
N ARG A 70 10.54 -2.50 11.75
CA ARG A 70 10.44 -2.91 10.36
C ARG A 70 10.82 -1.82 9.35
N ASN A 71 11.02 -0.58 9.81
CA ASN A 71 11.25 0.61 8.99
C ASN A 71 10.16 0.82 7.93
N ILE A 72 8.90 0.77 8.36
CA ILE A 72 7.70 0.96 7.54
C ILE A 72 6.85 2.10 8.10
N ASN A 73 5.94 2.64 7.30
CA ASN A 73 5.03 3.72 7.69
C ASN A 73 3.60 3.23 7.97
N ALA A 74 3.23 2.08 7.41
CA ALA A 74 1.93 1.49 7.58
C ALA A 74 2.03 -0.04 7.48
N PHE A 75 1.01 -0.77 7.96
CA PHE A 75 0.81 -2.20 7.72
C PHE A 75 -0.62 -2.61 8.01
N PHE A 76 -1.08 -3.65 7.32
CA PHE A 76 -2.31 -4.38 7.61
C PHE A 76 -1.97 -5.66 8.41
N ALA A 77 -2.66 -5.87 9.53
CA ALA A 77 -2.58 -7.11 10.33
C ALA A 77 -3.86 -7.29 11.16
N ASP A 78 -4.27 -8.53 11.34
CA ASP A 78 -5.40 -8.90 12.22
C ASP A 78 -6.67 -8.07 11.94
N ARG A 79 -6.99 -7.85 10.66
CA ARG A 79 -8.13 -7.04 10.18
C ARG A 79 -8.08 -5.57 10.63
N ALA A 80 -6.90 -5.06 10.96
CA ALA A 80 -6.68 -3.67 11.33
C ALA A 80 -5.62 -3.02 10.43
N LEU A 81 -5.84 -1.76 10.06
CA LEU A 81 -4.81 -0.92 9.45
C LEU A 81 -4.09 -0.14 10.54
N TYR A 82 -2.78 -0.14 10.49
CA TYR A 82 -1.90 0.66 11.35
C TYR A 82 -1.14 1.63 10.47
N ILE A 83 -1.30 2.93 10.72
CA ILE A 83 -0.74 3.98 9.87
C ILE A 83 -0.02 5.00 10.74
N THR A 84 1.17 5.42 10.33
CA THR A 84 1.91 6.44 11.06
C THR A 84 1.19 7.79 11.04
N ASN A 85 1.29 8.55 12.15
CA ASN A 85 0.84 9.94 12.18
C ASN A 85 1.89 10.91 11.60
N HIS A 86 3.08 10.43 11.24
CA HIS A 86 4.11 11.23 10.57
C HIS A 86 3.85 11.28 9.07
N GLN A 87 2.93 12.14 8.67
CA GLN A 87 2.51 12.35 7.29
C GLN A 87 2.98 13.71 6.79
N SER A 88 3.43 13.81 5.55
CA SER A 88 3.82 15.08 4.94
C SER A 88 2.60 15.95 4.63
N ASP A 89 1.57 15.33 4.12
CA ASP A 89 0.30 15.98 3.81
C ASP A 89 -0.89 14.99 3.83
N TYR A 90 -2.03 15.50 3.45
CA TYR A 90 -3.28 14.77 3.34
C TYR A 90 -3.23 13.63 2.31
N ASN A 91 -2.51 13.80 1.18
CA ASN A 91 -2.46 12.79 0.12
C ASN A 91 -1.68 11.57 0.59
N ASP A 92 -0.57 11.77 1.32
CA ASP A 92 0.23 10.68 1.88
C ASP A 92 -0.64 9.78 2.77
N LEU A 93 -1.51 10.38 3.62
CA LEU A 93 -2.38 9.59 4.50
C LEU A 93 -3.46 8.84 3.73
N VAL A 94 -4.01 9.41 2.66
CA VAL A 94 -4.97 8.74 1.77
C VAL A 94 -4.30 7.60 1.03
N ASP A 95 -3.07 7.81 0.56
CA ASP A 95 -2.25 6.82 -0.13
C ASP A 95 -1.96 5.60 0.75
N ASP A 96 -1.44 5.84 1.96
CA ASP A 96 -1.20 4.79 2.95
C ASP A 96 -2.47 3.97 3.27
N ILE A 97 -3.63 4.64 3.44
CA ILE A 97 -4.91 3.95 3.69
C ILE A 97 -5.28 3.04 2.51
N ILE A 98 -5.12 3.52 1.28
CA ILE A 98 -5.46 2.77 0.06
C ILE A 98 -4.49 1.60 -0.12
N HIS A 99 -3.21 1.80 0.13
CA HIS A 99 -2.18 0.78 0.06
C HIS A 99 -2.48 -0.39 1.01
N GLU A 100 -2.69 -0.09 2.29
CA GLU A 100 -2.95 -1.13 3.28
C GLU A 100 -4.34 -1.78 3.11
N MET A 101 -5.33 -1.03 2.63
CA MET A 101 -6.61 -1.59 2.22
C MET A 101 -6.42 -2.60 1.08
N ALA A 102 -5.56 -2.32 0.10
CA ALA A 102 -5.28 -3.25 -0.97
C ALA A 102 -4.70 -4.58 -0.43
N HIS A 103 -3.79 -4.55 0.54
CA HIS A 103 -3.32 -5.75 1.23
C HIS A 103 -4.44 -6.51 1.95
N SER A 104 -5.41 -5.80 2.55
CA SER A 104 -6.56 -6.46 3.18
C SER A 104 -7.44 -7.21 2.19
N THR A 105 -7.50 -6.77 0.92
CA THR A 105 -8.27 -7.43 -0.14
C THR A 105 -7.67 -8.77 -0.56
N GLU A 106 -6.36 -8.95 -0.43
CA GLU A 106 -5.69 -10.21 -0.77
C GLU A 106 -6.19 -11.37 0.09
N GLU A 107 -6.48 -11.14 1.38
CA GLU A 107 -7.03 -12.19 2.24
C GLU A 107 -8.45 -12.58 1.86
N LEU A 108 -9.27 -11.62 1.45
CA LEU A 108 -10.68 -11.85 1.14
C LEU A 108 -10.90 -12.37 -0.29
N TYR A 109 -10.09 -11.91 -1.25
CA TYR A 109 -10.26 -12.15 -2.69
C TYR A 109 -9.08 -12.90 -3.31
N GLN A 110 -8.36 -13.71 -2.52
CA GLN A 110 -7.16 -14.42 -2.97
C GLN A 110 -7.38 -15.22 -4.27
N ASN A 111 -8.52 -15.91 -4.36
CA ASN A 111 -8.84 -16.72 -5.54
C ASN A 111 -9.09 -15.86 -6.78
N GLU A 112 -9.84 -14.77 -6.64
CA GLU A 112 -10.17 -13.84 -7.71
C GLU A 112 -8.92 -13.13 -8.23
N ILE A 113 -7.96 -12.86 -7.33
CA ILE A 113 -6.73 -12.16 -7.65
C ILE A 113 -5.72 -13.11 -8.30
N TYR A 114 -5.43 -14.25 -7.67
CA TYR A 114 -4.23 -15.05 -7.96
C TYR A 114 -4.48 -16.39 -8.63
N LEU A 115 -5.70 -16.99 -8.57
CA LEU A 115 -5.94 -18.39 -8.96
C LEU A 115 -5.57 -18.70 -10.43
N ASP A 116 -5.77 -17.75 -11.34
CA ASP A 116 -5.46 -17.93 -12.77
C ASP A 116 -3.99 -17.66 -13.13
N GLY A 117 -3.17 -17.21 -12.16
CA GLY A 117 -1.74 -16.88 -12.35
C GLY A 117 -1.46 -15.66 -13.23
N ALA A 118 -2.51 -14.94 -13.69
CA ALA A 118 -2.35 -13.90 -14.72
C ALA A 118 -1.49 -12.70 -14.24
N ILE A 119 -1.68 -12.22 -13.01
CA ILE A 119 -0.89 -11.11 -12.49
C ILE A 119 0.51 -11.54 -12.07
N GLU A 120 0.69 -12.78 -11.61
CA GLU A 120 2.00 -13.35 -11.30
C GLU A 120 2.85 -13.44 -12.57
N GLU A 121 2.31 -13.99 -13.67
CA GLU A 121 2.99 -14.06 -14.95
C GLU A 121 3.38 -12.66 -15.46
N GLU A 122 2.47 -11.68 -15.39
CA GLU A 122 2.74 -10.30 -15.78
C GLU A 122 3.86 -9.68 -14.92
N PHE A 123 3.81 -9.87 -13.61
CA PHE A 123 4.82 -9.39 -12.67
C PHE A 123 6.20 -9.98 -12.94
N LEU A 124 6.29 -11.30 -13.08
CA LEU A 124 7.56 -11.99 -13.34
C LEU A 124 8.17 -11.61 -14.69
N HIS A 125 7.35 -11.44 -15.73
CA HIS A 125 7.81 -10.94 -17.03
C HIS A 125 8.42 -9.53 -16.93
N LYS A 126 7.82 -8.67 -16.14
CA LYS A 126 8.34 -7.31 -15.88
C LYS A 126 9.64 -7.32 -15.09
N ARG A 127 9.73 -8.18 -14.04
CA ARG A 127 10.97 -8.35 -13.27
C ARG A 127 12.11 -8.87 -14.15
N GLU A 128 11.86 -9.85 -15.03
CA GLU A 128 12.87 -10.32 -15.98
C GLU A 128 13.28 -9.21 -16.98
N THR A 129 12.34 -8.36 -17.39
CA THR A 129 12.66 -7.21 -18.23
C THR A 129 13.58 -6.23 -17.52
N LEU A 130 13.29 -5.89 -16.26
CA LEU A 130 14.16 -5.06 -15.43
C LEU A 130 15.53 -5.71 -15.22
N ALA A 131 15.57 -7.03 -14.93
CA ALA A 131 16.82 -7.76 -14.78
C ALA A 131 17.72 -7.67 -16.03
N ARG A 132 17.14 -7.80 -17.23
CA ARG A 132 17.88 -7.64 -18.50
C ARG A 132 18.44 -6.24 -18.65
N ILE A 133 17.66 -5.20 -18.31
CA ILE A 133 18.12 -3.82 -18.34
C ILE A 133 19.28 -3.62 -17.36
N LEU A 134 19.15 -4.09 -16.12
CA LEU A 134 20.19 -3.97 -15.10
C LEU A 134 21.49 -4.69 -15.52
N ARG A 135 21.38 -5.91 -16.09
CA ARG A 135 22.54 -6.64 -16.64
C ARG A 135 23.23 -5.87 -17.77
N SER A 136 22.47 -5.24 -18.65
CA SER A 136 23.04 -4.41 -19.71
C SER A 136 23.78 -3.16 -19.21
N MET A 137 23.58 -2.80 -17.95
CA MET A 137 24.22 -1.69 -17.25
C MET A 137 25.29 -2.18 -16.25
N ASP A 138 25.75 -3.44 -16.40
CA ASP A 138 26.79 -4.08 -15.59
C ASP A 138 26.44 -4.28 -14.10
N TYR A 139 25.14 -4.28 -13.74
CA TYR A 139 24.73 -4.68 -12.38
C TYR A 139 24.80 -6.20 -12.22
N LYS A 140 25.30 -6.64 -11.06
CA LYS A 140 25.42 -8.07 -10.69
C LYS A 140 24.07 -8.62 -10.26
N THR A 141 23.21 -8.94 -11.24
CA THR A 141 21.85 -9.46 -10.99
C THR A 141 21.81 -10.94 -10.65
N GLU A 142 22.88 -11.69 -10.93
CA GLU A 142 23.01 -13.12 -10.68
C GLU A 142 22.95 -13.51 -9.19
N ASN A 143 23.20 -12.54 -8.31
CA ASN A 143 23.13 -12.75 -6.86
C ASN A 143 21.69 -12.64 -6.30
N TYR A 144 20.73 -12.27 -7.13
CA TYR A 144 19.36 -11.97 -6.70
C TYR A 144 18.33 -12.74 -7.52
N ASN A 145 17.29 -13.25 -6.84
CA ASN A 145 16.24 -14.02 -7.49
C ASN A 145 15.12 -13.10 -8.03
N PHE A 146 15.17 -12.78 -9.32
CA PHE A 146 14.12 -12.02 -10.00
C PHE A 146 12.86 -12.83 -10.29
N SER A 147 12.87 -14.13 -10.07
CA SER A 147 11.70 -15.02 -10.25
C SER A 147 10.97 -15.32 -8.94
N ASP A 148 11.40 -14.74 -7.83
CA ASP A 148 10.71 -14.87 -6.55
C ASP A 148 9.58 -13.86 -6.47
N VAL A 149 8.39 -14.27 -6.06
CA VAL A 149 7.22 -13.38 -5.89
C VAL A 149 7.14 -12.77 -4.51
N GLU A 150 7.84 -13.37 -3.54
CA GLU A 150 7.84 -12.93 -2.16
C GLU A 150 8.80 -11.76 -1.92
N TYR A 151 8.54 -11.00 -0.86
CA TYR A 151 9.43 -9.94 -0.42
C TYR A 151 10.74 -10.52 0.12
N SER A 152 11.84 -9.98 -0.35
CA SER A 152 13.17 -10.27 0.17
C SER A 152 13.88 -8.96 0.53
N LYS A 153 14.28 -8.84 1.80
CA LYS A 153 15.04 -7.68 2.25
C LYS A 153 16.36 -7.50 1.49
N GLU A 154 17.01 -8.59 1.12
CA GLU A 154 18.28 -8.54 0.36
C GLU A 154 18.03 -7.98 -1.06
N PHE A 155 16.93 -8.40 -1.69
CA PHE A 155 16.55 -7.89 -3.00
C PHE A 155 16.14 -6.42 -2.94
N ASP A 156 15.36 -6.04 -1.93
CA ASP A 156 14.97 -4.64 -1.70
C ASP A 156 16.19 -3.75 -1.43
N ASP A 157 17.11 -4.19 -0.56
CA ASP A 157 18.37 -3.49 -0.30
C ASP A 157 19.24 -3.35 -1.58
N PHE A 158 19.23 -4.34 -2.47
CA PHE A 158 19.89 -4.24 -3.78
C PHE A 158 19.25 -3.17 -4.65
N LEU A 159 17.92 -3.15 -4.75
CA LEU A 159 17.21 -2.15 -5.53
C LEU A 159 17.45 -0.75 -4.97
N LEU A 160 17.33 -0.58 -3.66
CA LEU A 160 17.40 0.71 -2.99
C LEU A 160 18.83 1.26 -2.90
N LYS A 161 19.80 0.43 -2.49
CA LYS A 161 21.19 0.81 -2.20
C LYS A 161 22.14 0.50 -3.34
N GLY A 162 21.93 -0.64 -4.02
CA GLY A 162 22.76 -1.09 -5.14
C GLY A 162 22.47 -0.32 -6.42
N VAL A 163 21.20 -0.25 -6.83
CA VAL A 163 20.75 0.49 -8.02
C VAL A 163 20.56 1.97 -7.69
N GLY A 164 19.90 2.25 -6.58
CA GLY A 164 19.55 3.58 -6.11
C GLY A 164 18.19 4.07 -6.61
N TYR A 165 17.40 4.60 -5.68
CA TYR A 165 16.01 4.99 -5.94
C TYR A 165 15.83 5.96 -7.13
N PRO A 166 16.62 7.04 -7.30
CA PRO A 166 16.47 7.95 -8.44
C PRO A 166 16.68 7.27 -9.80
N LYS A 167 17.61 6.30 -9.87
CA LYS A 167 17.84 5.54 -11.08
C LYS A 167 16.72 4.51 -11.29
N LEU A 168 16.28 3.85 -10.24
CA LEU A 168 15.21 2.86 -10.29
C LEU A 168 13.90 3.47 -10.82
N ILE A 169 13.53 4.69 -10.38
CA ILE A 169 12.37 5.43 -10.93
C ILE A 169 12.44 5.51 -12.46
N ASN A 170 13.62 5.83 -13.02
CA ASN A 170 13.78 5.95 -14.47
C ASN A 170 13.74 4.59 -15.17
N LEU A 171 14.33 3.55 -14.57
CA LEU A 171 14.40 2.21 -15.16
C LEU A 171 13.07 1.47 -15.12
N THR A 172 12.23 1.74 -14.12
CA THR A 172 10.91 1.13 -13.96
C THR A 172 9.81 1.86 -14.71
N ARG A 173 10.09 3.09 -15.19
CA ARG A 173 9.10 3.88 -15.94
C ARG A 173 8.60 3.12 -17.18
N GLY A 174 7.28 2.92 -17.27
CA GLY A 174 6.64 2.17 -18.34
C GLY A 174 6.75 0.64 -18.21
N ILE A 175 7.34 0.13 -17.13
CA ILE A 175 7.36 -1.29 -16.77
C ILE A 175 6.49 -1.52 -15.53
N PHE A 176 6.63 -0.70 -14.51
CA PHE A 176 5.91 -0.74 -13.25
C PHE A 176 5.24 0.60 -12.95
N SER A 177 4.20 0.62 -12.11
CA SER A 177 3.56 1.85 -11.61
C SER A 177 4.49 2.65 -10.71
N SER A 178 5.26 1.96 -9.85
CA SER A 178 6.25 2.57 -8.99
C SER A 178 7.49 1.68 -8.85
N PRO A 179 8.64 2.22 -8.38
CA PRO A 179 9.81 1.41 -8.04
C PRO A 179 9.54 0.36 -6.96
N TYR A 180 8.65 0.68 -6.03
CA TYR A 180 8.31 -0.22 -4.92
C TYR A 180 7.52 -1.45 -5.39
N SER A 181 6.74 -1.33 -6.45
CA SER A 181 6.03 -2.43 -7.12
C SER A 181 6.94 -3.62 -7.51
N VAL A 182 8.25 -3.38 -7.64
CA VAL A 182 9.23 -4.41 -8.02
C VAL A 182 9.52 -5.39 -6.89
N THR A 183 9.34 -5.00 -5.64
CA THR A 183 9.85 -5.70 -4.46
C THR A 183 9.17 -7.03 -4.18
N SER A 184 7.85 -7.11 -4.42
CA SER A 184 7.09 -8.36 -4.33
C SER A 184 5.79 -8.30 -5.15
N LEU A 185 5.15 -9.47 -5.35
CA LEU A 185 3.84 -9.55 -6.02
C LEU A 185 2.76 -8.82 -5.20
N ARG A 186 2.85 -8.87 -3.87
CA ARG A 186 1.94 -8.15 -2.97
C ARG A 186 2.06 -6.64 -3.13
N GLU A 187 3.29 -6.12 -3.22
CA GLU A 187 3.52 -4.69 -3.45
C GLU A 187 3.12 -4.26 -4.88
N TYR A 188 3.25 -5.17 -5.84
CA TYR A 188 2.74 -4.95 -7.20
C TYR A 188 1.22 -4.80 -7.21
N TRP A 189 0.51 -5.60 -6.40
CA TRP A 189 -0.93 -5.49 -6.20
C TRP A 189 -1.32 -4.17 -5.53
N ALA A 190 -0.73 -3.84 -4.38
CA ALA A 190 -1.06 -2.66 -3.59
C ALA A 190 -0.79 -1.36 -4.36
N THR A 191 0.38 -1.23 -4.97
CA THR A 191 0.73 -0.05 -5.80
C THR A 191 -0.11 0.04 -7.07
N GLY A 192 -0.64 -1.07 -7.56
CA GLY A 192 -1.63 -1.08 -8.63
C GLY A 192 -2.95 -0.43 -8.21
N PHE A 193 -3.41 -0.68 -6.99
CA PHE A 193 -4.58 0.00 -6.43
C PHE A 193 -4.38 1.49 -6.27
N GLU A 194 -3.21 1.93 -5.77
CA GLU A 194 -2.86 3.35 -5.71
C GLU A 194 -2.97 3.99 -7.08
N GLU A 195 -2.31 3.42 -8.08
CA GLU A 195 -2.33 3.97 -9.45
C GLU A 195 -3.75 3.95 -10.06
N TYR A 196 -4.56 2.92 -9.75
CA TYR A 196 -5.94 2.83 -10.24
C TYR A 196 -6.86 3.88 -9.61
N LEU A 197 -6.75 4.13 -8.30
CA LEU A 197 -7.66 4.99 -7.55
C LEU A 197 -7.18 6.45 -7.47
N LEU A 198 -5.87 6.68 -7.39
CA LEU A 198 -5.26 8.00 -7.18
C LEU A 198 -4.50 8.51 -8.41
N GLY A 199 -3.96 7.60 -9.25
CA GLY A 199 -3.12 7.92 -10.38
C GLY A 199 -3.86 7.94 -11.73
N ASP A 200 -3.15 7.50 -12.77
CA ASP A 200 -3.66 7.43 -14.14
C ASP A 200 -4.03 5.99 -14.54
N ARG A 201 -5.33 5.71 -14.55
CA ARG A 201 -5.90 4.40 -14.97
C ARG A 201 -5.49 3.99 -16.37
N ARG A 202 -5.29 4.94 -17.31
CA ARG A 202 -4.85 4.64 -18.67
C ARG A 202 -3.39 4.20 -18.67
N PHE A 203 -2.57 4.86 -17.88
CA PHE A 203 -1.18 4.46 -17.70
C PHE A 203 -1.11 3.04 -17.11
N LEU A 204 -1.87 2.75 -16.05
CA LEU A 204 -1.93 1.42 -15.44
C LEU A 204 -2.40 0.38 -16.45
N ASN A 205 -3.48 0.64 -17.18
CA ASN A 205 -3.99 -0.31 -18.19
C ASN A 205 -3.00 -0.61 -19.30
N ASN A 206 -2.25 0.41 -19.76
CA ASN A 206 -1.23 0.25 -20.79
C ASN A 206 0.01 -0.49 -20.28
N THR A 207 0.39 -0.25 -19.03
CA THR A 207 1.60 -0.79 -18.42
C THR A 207 1.37 -2.16 -17.80
N SER A 208 0.23 -2.37 -17.16
CA SER A 208 -0.12 -3.54 -16.35
C SER A 208 -1.57 -3.99 -16.61
N PRO A 209 -1.90 -4.45 -17.81
CA PRO A 209 -3.29 -4.73 -18.21
C PRO A 209 -3.94 -5.86 -17.39
N LYS A 210 -3.18 -6.88 -16.95
CA LYS A 210 -3.72 -7.96 -16.13
C LYS A 210 -4.07 -7.47 -14.72
N LEU A 211 -3.16 -6.72 -14.11
CA LEU A 211 -3.37 -6.06 -12.83
C LEU A 211 -4.57 -5.10 -12.89
N TYR A 212 -4.63 -4.23 -13.91
CA TYR A 212 -5.75 -3.32 -14.13
C TYR A 212 -7.09 -4.06 -14.19
N ASN A 213 -7.17 -5.13 -14.97
CA ASN A 213 -8.42 -5.91 -15.12
C ASN A 213 -8.85 -6.56 -13.81
N LYS A 214 -7.91 -7.10 -13.02
CA LYS A 214 -8.22 -7.69 -11.70
C LYS A 214 -8.78 -6.66 -10.74
N ILE A 215 -8.16 -5.50 -10.65
CA ILE A 215 -8.62 -4.39 -9.80
C ILE A 215 -10.00 -3.89 -10.26
N SER A 216 -10.18 -3.67 -11.57
CA SER A 216 -11.46 -3.24 -12.14
C SER A 216 -12.58 -4.21 -11.81
N ASN A 217 -12.34 -5.51 -11.97
CA ASN A 217 -13.32 -6.54 -11.67
C ASN A 217 -13.72 -6.54 -10.19
N LEU A 218 -12.76 -6.42 -9.27
CA LEU A 218 -13.07 -6.36 -7.83
C LEU A 218 -13.92 -5.13 -7.46
N ILE A 219 -13.62 -3.99 -8.07
CA ILE A 219 -14.38 -2.75 -7.86
C ILE A 219 -15.81 -2.88 -8.42
N GLU A 220 -16.01 -3.65 -9.49
CA GLU A 220 -17.32 -3.85 -10.14
C GLU A 220 -18.18 -4.91 -9.45
N LEU A 221 -17.62 -5.83 -8.66
CA LEU A 221 -18.37 -6.86 -7.92
C LEU A 221 -19.46 -6.29 -6.99
N GLU A 222 -19.42 -5.01 -6.67
CA GLU A 222 -20.42 -4.35 -5.83
C GLU A 222 -21.64 -3.82 -6.61
N LYS A 223 -21.59 -3.84 -7.95
CA LYS A 223 -22.64 -3.26 -8.79
C LYS A 223 -23.75 -4.26 -9.16
N GLU A 224 -23.59 -5.53 -8.76
CA GLU A 224 -24.58 -6.60 -8.90
C GLU A 224 -25.30 -6.85 -7.56
#